data_b5af853f262763ca3e560464c398039c
#
_entry.id   b5af853f262763ca3e560464c398039c
#
_cell.length_a   1.000
_cell.length_b   1.000
_cell.length_c   1.000
_cell.angle_alpha   90.00
_cell.angle_beta   90.00
_cell.angle_gamma   90.00
#
_symmetry.space_group_name_H-M   'P 1'
#
loop_
_entity.id
_entity.type
_entity.pdbx_description
1 polymer ?
#
loop_
_entity_poly.entity_id
_entity_poly.type
_entity_poly.pdbx_seq_one_letter_code
_entity_poly.pdbx_strand_id
1 'polypeptide(L)'
;MTWNVWGRFGDHWLRRQRAIAETVRAQRPDFLALQETWRSDGQSQTDQLGFELGMSSVFAPSRMPRDPDPDVRLGLGILSRFPLRAVEQHTLSTGTVALRAEIRLGEDSLHFITSCLDWEEDHQRERFAQASSLASLVSELKDRGDDVVVAGDLNAPPDCPELDPLLAVLDDCWQQVYDGVTYSSHNPYLGHGEWLEDQRIDYILANDGLVPTDSRLVGFDEDHGHPPSDHYAVVADVPVS
;
A
#
# COMPACT_ATOMS: atom_id res chain seq x y z
N MET A 1 0.46 8.11 -1.44
CA MET A 1 1.63 7.23 -1.58
C MET A 1 1.30 5.85 -1.02
N THR A 2 1.73 4.77 -1.67
CA THR A 2 1.67 3.40 -1.13
C THR A 2 3.03 2.72 -1.22
N TRP A 3 3.33 1.83 -0.28
CA TRP A 3 4.59 1.10 -0.26
C TRP A 3 4.48 -0.22 0.54
N ASN A 4 4.74 -1.33 -0.09
CA ASN A 4 5.10 -2.55 0.61
C ASN A 4 6.54 -2.37 1.13
N VAL A 5 6.74 -2.42 2.46
CA VAL A 5 8.02 -2.09 3.12
C VAL A 5 8.82 -3.31 3.54
N TRP A 6 8.35 -4.51 3.14
CA TRP A 6 9.07 -5.77 3.35
C TRP A 6 9.50 -6.00 4.79
N GLY A 7 8.70 -5.67 5.74
CA GLY A 7 8.87 -5.95 7.17
C GLY A 7 10.30 -5.90 7.70
N ARG A 8 10.66 -6.92 8.48
CA ARG A 8 12.02 -7.14 8.97
C ARG A 8 12.77 -8.20 8.17
N PHE A 9 12.29 -8.52 6.96
CA PHE A 9 12.96 -9.52 6.12
C PHE A 9 14.33 -9.05 5.65
N GLY A 10 15.17 -10.02 5.32
CA GLY A 10 16.53 -9.78 4.83
C GLY A 10 17.47 -9.18 5.86
N ASP A 11 18.73 -9.07 5.44
CA ASP A 11 19.76 -8.41 6.23
C ASP A 11 19.57 -6.89 6.26
N HIS A 12 20.01 -6.22 7.31
CA HIS A 12 20.05 -4.76 7.41
C HIS A 12 18.68 -4.04 7.48
N TRP A 13 17.62 -4.67 7.95
CA TRP A 13 16.28 -4.06 8.06
C TRP A 13 16.27 -2.70 8.80
N LEU A 14 17.12 -2.50 9.79
CA LEU A 14 17.27 -1.21 10.49
C LEU A 14 17.78 -0.10 9.57
N ARG A 15 18.67 -0.42 8.63
CA ARG A 15 19.15 0.52 7.62
C ARG A 15 18.04 0.85 6.62
N ARG A 16 17.31 -0.19 6.16
CA ARG A 16 16.16 -0.02 5.27
C ARG A 16 15.09 0.87 5.91
N GLN A 17 14.81 0.69 7.21
CA GLN A 17 13.84 1.54 7.90
C GLN A 17 14.21 3.03 7.85
N ARG A 18 15.49 3.38 7.98
CA ARG A 18 15.94 4.78 7.84
C ARG A 18 15.75 5.28 6.42
N ALA A 19 16.12 4.49 5.42
CA ALA A 19 15.94 4.85 4.02
C ALA A 19 14.45 5.01 3.65
N ILE A 20 13.56 4.17 4.19
CA ILE A 20 12.09 4.34 4.06
C ILE A 20 11.67 5.71 4.63
N ALA A 21 12.09 6.04 5.85
CA ALA A 21 11.74 7.32 6.47
C ALA A 21 12.27 8.53 5.68
N GLU A 22 13.48 8.45 5.14
CA GLU A 22 14.09 9.48 4.31
C GLU A 22 13.34 9.66 2.98
N THR A 23 12.98 8.55 2.32
CA THR A 23 12.19 8.57 1.08
C THR A 23 10.81 9.21 1.34
N VAL A 24 10.09 8.77 2.37
CA VAL A 24 8.77 9.36 2.71
C VAL A 24 8.89 10.84 3.04
N ARG A 25 9.94 11.24 3.79
CA ARG A 25 10.19 12.65 4.11
C ARG A 25 10.45 13.49 2.86
N ALA A 26 11.19 12.96 1.88
CA ALA A 26 11.47 13.64 0.61
C ALA A 26 10.20 13.80 -0.24
N GLN A 27 9.33 12.79 -0.29
CA GLN A 27 8.08 12.84 -1.05
C GLN A 27 6.99 13.66 -0.36
N ARG A 28 7.02 13.78 0.97
CA ARG A 28 6.06 14.55 1.76
C ARG A 28 4.60 14.20 1.49
N PRO A 29 4.20 12.93 1.42
CA PRO A 29 2.83 12.56 1.13
C PRO A 29 1.88 13.08 2.20
N ASP A 30 0.64 13.43 1.82
CA ASP A 30 -0.44 13.72 2.76
C ASP A 30 -0.97 12.44 3.39
N PHE A 31 -1.00 11.36 2.60
CA PHE A 31 -1.42 10.02 3.00
C PHE A 31 -0.40 8.98 2.56
N LEU A 32 -0.10 8.04 3.45
CA LEU A 32 0.80 6.92 3.19
C LEU A 32 0.15 5.61 3.62
N ALA A 33 0.01 4.70 2.68
CA ALA A 33 -0.36 3.31 2.90
C ALA A 33 0.91 2.45 2.97
N LEU A 34 1.00 1.60 3.98
CA LEU A 34 2.10 0.65 4.15
C LEU A 34 1.56 -0.78 4.18
N GLN A 35 2.20 -1.67 3.45
CA GLN A 35 1.98 -3.10 3.49
C GLN A 35 3.22 -3.77 4.06
N GLU A 36 3.03 -4.93 4.68
CA GLU A 36 4.07 -5.68 5.40
C GLU A 36 4.80 -4.87 6.49
N THR A 37 4.17 -3.84 7.01
CA THR A 37 4.71 -3.11 8.16
C THR A 37 4.64 -3.99 9.41
N TRP A 38 5.64 -3.88 10.29
CA TRP A 38 5.78 -4.77 11.44
C TRP A 38 5.30 -4.17 12.76
N ARG A 39 4.88 -5.05 13.68
CA ARG A 39 4.65 -4.76 15.10
C ARG A 39 5.33 -5.83 15.96
N SER A 40 6.07 -5.43 17.00
CA SER A 40 6.70 -6.29 18.00
C SER A 40 6.88 -5.52 19.30
N ASP A 41 6.73 -6.18 20.45
CA ASP A 41 6.97 -5.63 21.79
C ASP A 41 6.25 -4.29 22.06
N GLY A 42 5.00 -4.17 21.59
CA GLY A 42 4.21 -2.96 21.76
C GLY A 42 4.63 -1.78 20.88
N GLN A 43 5.61 -1.96 20.01
CA GLN A 43 6.03 -0.98 19.01
C GLN A 43 5.62 -1.41 17.61
N SER A 44 5.32 -0.45 16.74
CA SER A 44 5.11 -0.72 15.32
C SER A 44 5.95 0.22 14.45
N GLN A 45 6.35 -0.26 13.28
CA GLN A 45 7.02 0.55 12.28
C GLN A 45 6.16 1.76 11.88
N THR A 46 4.86 1.54 11.75
CA THR A 46 3.88 2.59 11.42
C THR A 46 3.89 3.70 12.47
N ASP A 47 3.87 3.35 13.77
CA ASP A 47 3.88 4.36 14.84
C ASP A 47 5.23 5.08 14.93
N GLN A 48 6.35 4.37 14.70
CA GLN A 48 7.68 4.97 14.68
C GLN A 48 7.80 5.98 13.53
N LEU A 49 7.36 5.62 12.32
CA LEU A 49 7.34 6.53 11.17
C LEU A 49 6.40 7.72 11.42
N GLY A 50 5.21 7.46 11.97
CA GLY A 50 4.25 8.52 12.32
C GLY A 50 4.85 9.54 13.27
N PHE A 51 5.51 9.08 14.35
CA PHE A 51 6.20 9.96 15.29
C PHE A 51 7.34 10.75 14.63
N GLU A 52 8.18 10.07 13.83
CA GLU A 52 9.33 10.70 13.17
C GLU A 52 8.93 11.73 12.12
N LEU A 53 7.82 11.49 11.41
CA LEU A 53 7.32 12.34 10.33
C LEU A 53 6.26 13.35 10.78
N GLY A 54 5.82 13.30 12.04
CA GLY A 54 4.76 14.15 12.57
C GLY A 54 3.39 13.84 11.95
N MET A 55 3.11 12.56 11.64
CA MET A 55 1.87 12.09 11.04
C MET A 55 1.04 11.29 12.03
N SER A 56 -0.28 11.38 11.95
CA SER A 56 -1.18 10.44 12.61
C SER A 56 -1.00 9.06 12.00
N SER A 57 -1.00 8.01 12.82
CA SER A 57 -0.75 6.64 12.36
C SER A 57 -1.73 5.63 12.93
N VAL A 58 -1.95 4.55 12.20
CA VAL A 58 -2.69 3.38 12.65
C VAL A 58 -2.11 2.12 12.02
N PHE A 59 -2.04 1.05 12.80
CA PHE A 59 -1.61 -0.28 12.37
C PHE A 59 -2.73 -1.30 12.55
N ALA A 60 -2.91 -2.19 11.57
CA ALA A 60 -3.78 -3.35 11.65
C ALA A 60 -3.02 -4.63 11.26
N PRO A 61 -3.09 -5.70 12.08
CA PRO A 61 -2.56 -6.99 11.66
C PRO A 61 -3.36 -7.53 10.48
N SER A 62 -2.69 -8.15 9.52
CA SER A 62 -3.30 -8.82 8.38
C SER A 62 -2.57 -10.13 8.11
N ARG A 63 -3.18 -11.03 7.33
CA ARG A 63 -2.47 -12.20 6.81
C ARG A 63 -1.37 -11.69 5.87
N MET A 64 -0.15 -12.06 6.19
CA MET A 64 1.08 -11.65 5.51
C MET A 64 2.06 -12.82 5.52
N PRO A 65 3.12 -12.80 4.73
CA PRO A 65 4.24 -13.74 4.87
C PRO A 65 4.72 -13.78 6.31
N ARG A 66 5.22 -14.94 6.75
CA ARG A 66 5.71 -15.09 8.12
C ARG A 66 7.05 -14.39 8.30
N ASP A 67 7.13 -13.49 9.25
CA ASP A 67 8.42 -13.00 9.73
C ASP A 67 9.22 -14.17 10.40
N PRO A 68 10.54 -14.25 10.18
CA PRO A 68 11.38 -15.25 10.86
C PRO A 68 11.32 -15.17 12.39
N ASP A 69 11.09 -13.98 12.95
CA ASP A 69 10.88 -13.76 14.37
C ASP A 69 9.38 -13.98 14.72
N PRO A 70 9.06 -15.00 15.53
CA PRO A 70 7.67 -15.35 15.86
C PRO A 70 6.95 -14.27 16.69
N ASP A 71 7.67 -13.34 17.31
CA ASP A 71 7.11 -12.23 18.09
C ASP A 71 6.76 -11.02 17.21
N VAL A 72 7.15 -11.06 15.94
CA VAL A 72 6.80 -10.03 14.94
C VAL A 72 5.44 -10.38 14.30
N ARG A 73 4.57 -9.39 14.23
CA ARG A 73 3.33 -9.42 13.47
C ARG A 73 3.42 -8.44 12.33
N LEU A 74 3.22 -8.92 11.12
CA LEU A 74 3.10 -8.07 9.94
C LEU A 74 1.64 -7.63 9.74
N GLY A 75 1.47 -6.55 9.01
CA GLY A 75 0.16 -5.99 8.75
C GLY A 75 0.20 -4.76 7.86
N LEU A 76 -0.84 -3.97 7.99
CA LEU A 76 -1.08 -2.77 7.23
C LEU A 76 -0.89 -1.53 8.10
N GLY A 77 -0.43 -0.45 7.49
CA GLY A 77 -0.31 0.85 8.13
C GLY A 77 -0.96 1.96 7.31
N ILE A 78 -1.62 2.88 7.98
CA ILE A 78 -2.01 4.17 7.39
C ILE A 78 -1.36 5.28 8.19
N LEU A 79 -0.70 6.20 7.48
CA LEU A 79 -0.22 7.46 8.05
C LEU A 79 -0.88 8.63 7.31
N SER A 80 -1.19 9.69 8.05
CA SER A 80 -1.81 10.89 7.51
C SER A 80 -1.30 12.15 8.20
N ARG A 81 -1.12 13.22 7.45
CA ARG A 81 -0.89 14.58 8.00
C ARG A 81 -2.12 15.14 8.69
N PHE A 82 -3.28 14.57 8.40
CA PHE A 82 -4.55 14.94 9.00
C PHE A 82 -4.96 13.92 10.06
N PRO A 83 -5.84 14.30 11.01
CA PRO A 83 -6.35 13.34 11.99
C PRO A 83 -7.11 12.19 11.33
N LEU A 84 -6.77 10.96 11.69
CA LEU A 84 -7.50 9.76 11.29
C LEU A 84 -8.78 9.61 12.13
N ARG A 85 -9.89 9.35 11.48
CA ARG A 85 -11.20 9.14 12.10
C ARG A 85 -11.81 7.83 11.62
N ALA A 86 -12.80 7.32 12.32
CA ALA A 86 -13.56 6.12 11.96
C ALA A 86 -12.67 4.99 11.39
N VAL A 87 -11.59 4.68 12.13
CA VAL A 87 -10.65 3.63 11.71
C VAL A 87 -11.33 2.27 11.86
N GLU A 88 -11.39 1.52 10.77
CA GLU A 88 -12.05 0.22 10.71
C GLU A 88 -11.21 -0.80 9.95
N GLN A 89 -11.39 -2.07 10.33
CA GLN A 89 -10.82 -3.21 9.63
C GLN A 89 -11.96 -4.02 9.02
N HIS A 90 -11.92 -4.22 7.71
CA HIS A 90 -12.89 -5.03 6.97
C HIS A 90 -12.23 -6.35 6.59
N THR A 91 -12.81 -7.45 7.00
CA THR A 91 -12.32 -8.78 6.65
C THR A 91 -12.63 -9.06 5.18
N LEU A 92 -11.60 -9.31 4.38
CA LEU A 92 -11.72 -9.70 2.98
C LEU A 92 -11.73 -11.22 2.82
N SER A 93 -10.93 -11.91 3.63
CA SER A 93 -10.88 -13.37 3.74
C SER A 93 -10.28 -13.76 5.08
N THR A 94 -10.07 -15.04 5.36
CA THR A 94 -9.49 -15.52 6.61
C THR A 94 -8.11 -14.88 6.86
N GLY A 95 -8.07 -13.94 7.81
CA GLY A 95 -6.85 -13.23 8.22
C GLY A 95 -6.42 -12.08 7.31
N THR A 96 -6.97 -11.93 6.11
CA THR A 96 -6.71 -10.79 5.21
C THR A 96 -7.75 -9.70 5.45
N VAL A 97 -7.28 -8.47 5.59
CA VAL A 97 -8.14 -7.31 5.88
C VAL A 97 -7.86 -6.15 4.92
N ALA A 98 -8.85 -5.26 4.78
CA ALA A 98 -8.66 -3.89 4.35
C ALA A 98 -8.70 -2.98 5.59
N LEU A 99 -7.71 -2.13 5.75
CA LEU A 99 -7.67 -1.10 6.78
C LEU A 99 -8.17 0.22 6.17
N ARG A 100 -9.24 0.77 6.74
CA ARG A 100 -9.86 2.02 6.33
C ARG A 100 -9.69 3.08 7.40
N ALA A 101 -9.44 4.32 6.98
CA ALA A 101 -9.56 5.50 7.83
C ALA A 101 -10.36 6.57 7.09
N GLU A 102 -11.22 7.28 7.80
CA GLU A 102 -11.88 8.50 7.33
C GLU A 102 -11.01 9.71 7.66
N ILE A 103 -10.85 10.61 6.69
CA ILE A 103 -10.15 11.88 6.83
C ILE A 103 -11.10 13.01 6.41
N ARG A 104 -11.19 14.04 7.23
CA ARG A 104 -11.95 15.24 6.89
C ARG A 104 -11.07 16.27 6.22
N LEU A 105 -11.46 16.69 5.03
CA LEU A 105 -10.82 17.75 4.23
C LEU A 105 -11.84 18.89 4.05
N GLY A 106 -11.90 19.80 5.03
CA GLY A 106 -12.96 20.80 5.07
C GLY A 106 -14.32 20.18 5.39
N GLU A 107 -15.30 20.34 4.49
CA GLU A 107 -16.64 19.73 4.62
C GLU A 107 -16.70 18.32 4.04
N ASP A 108 -15.73 17.92 3.21
CA ASP A 108 -15.70 16.66 2.51
C ASP A 108 -15.07 15.54 3.35
N SER A 109 -15.47 14.30 3.07
CA SER A 109 -14.91 13.09 3.65
C SER A 109 -14.14 12.30 2.60
N LEU A 110 -12.88 11.99 2.88
CA LEU A 110 -12.07 11.05 2.13
C LEU A 110 -11.92 9.75 2.92
N HIS A 111 -12.26 8.62 2.32
CA HIS A 111 -11.93 7.30 2.85
C HIS A 111 -10.64 6.79 2.20
N PHE A 112 -9.59 6.73 3.01
CA PHE A 112 -8.32 6.15 2.59
C PHE A 112 -8.23 4.71 3.07
N ILE A 113 -8.08 3.78 2.13
CA ILE A 113 -8.13 2.34 2.37
C ILE A 113 -6.81 1.73 1.91
N THR A 114 -6.24 0.83 2.73
CA THR A 114 -5.11 0.00 2.30
C THR A 114 -5.40 -1.47 2.49
N SER A 115 -4.86 -2.27 1.59
CA SER A 115 -4.86 -3.74 1.65
C SER A 115 -3.58 -4.31 1.06
N CYS A 116 -3.29 -5.55 1.39
CA CYS A 116 -2.36 -6.42 0.71
C CYS A 116 -3.13 -7.69 0.37
N LEU A 117 -3.37 -7.95 -0.91
CA LEU A 117 -4.08 -9.15 -1.34
C LEU A 117 -3.17 -10.37 -1.25
N ASP A 118 -3.74 -11.55 -1.41
CA ASP A 118 -3.01 -12.81 -1.28
C ASP A 118 -1.82 -12.87 -2.27
N TRP A 119 -0.65 -13.21 -1.77
CA TRP A 119 0.61 -13.22 -2.53
C TRP A 119 0.92 -14.59 -3.18
N GLU A 120 0.21 -15.66 -2.79
CA GLU A 120 0.49 -16.99 -3.32
C GLU A 120 0.09 -17.07 -4.80
N GLU A 121 0.98 -17.60 -5.62
CA GLU A 121 0.90 -17.55 -7.08
C GLU A 121 -0.37 -18.23 -7.63
N ASP A 122 -0.78 -19.35 -7.03
CA ASP A 122 -1.95 -20.15 -7.42
C ASP A 122 -3.27 -19.68 -6.76
N HIS A 123 -3.25 -18.56 -6.02
CA HIS A 123 -4.40 -18.00 -5.30
C HIS A 123 -5.16 -16.92 -6.09
N GLN A 124 -5.27 -17.03 -7.43
CA GLN A 124 -6.02 -16.06 -8.25
C GLN A 124 -7.49 -15.94 -7.83
N ARG A 125 -8.12 -17.05 -7.44
CA ARG A 125 -9.53 -17.05 -6.99
C ARG A 125 -9.70 -16.31 -5.67
N GLU A 126 -8.76 -16.47 -4.78
CA GLU A 126 -8.70 -15.77 -3.50
C GLU A 126 -8.52 -14.28 -3.71
N ARG A 127 -7.58 -13.86 -4.58
CA ARG A 127 -7.39 -12.46 -4.94
C ARG A 127 -8.65 -11.85 -5.56
N PHE A 128 -9.28 -12.54 -6.51
CA PHE A 128 -10.55 -12.10 -7.10
C PHE A 128 -11.64 -11.90 -6.04
N ALA A 129 -11.79 -12.84 -5.10
CA ALA A 129 -12.77 -12.75 -4.02
C ALA A 129 -12.46 -11.59 -3.06
N GLN A 130 -11.19 -11.38 -2.74
CA GLN A 130 -10.73 -10.26 -1.91
C GLN A 130 -10.97 -8.91 -2.61
N ALA A 131 -10.62 -8.80 -3.90
CA ALA A 131 -10.88 -7.61 -4.71
C ALA A 131 -12.39 -7.32 -4.83
N SER A 132 -13.23 -8.36 -5.01
CA SER A 132 -14.68 -8.22 -5.04
C SER A 132 -15.25 -7.72 -3.71
N SER A 133 -14.73 -8.21 -2.59
CA SER A 133 -15.13 -7.75 -1.26
C SER A 133 -14.73 -6.30 -1.02
N LEU A 134 -13.52 -5.92 -1.45
CA LEU A 134 -13.03 -4.54 -1.36
C LEU A 134 -13.84 -3.61 -2.28
N ALA A 135 -14.18 -4.03 -3.51
CA ALA A 135 -15.03 -3.27 -4.43
C ALA A 135 -16.43 -3.03 -3.87
N SER A 136 -16.99 -4.00 -3.14
CA SER A 136 -18.29 -3.85 -2.46
C SER A 136 -18.22 -2.78 -1.38
N LEU A 137 -17.17 -2.77 -0.55
CA LEU A 137 -16.93 -1.73 0.45
C LEU A 137 -16.80 -0.34 -0.21
N VAL A 138 -16.03 -0.25 -1.31
CA VAL A 138 -15.86 1.00 -2.07
C VAL A 138 -17.21 1.50 -2.61
N SER A 139 -18.00 0.61 -3.21
CA SER A 139 -19.32 0.97 -3.76
C SER A 139 -20.25 1.51 -2.67
N GLU A 140 -20.28 0.90 -1.48
CA GLU A 140 -21.09 1.38 -0.36
C GLU A 140 -20.70 2.80 0.10
N LEU A 141 -19.41 3.15 0.03
CA LEU A 141 -18.92 4.49 0.39
C LEU A 141 -19.27 5.50 -0.72
N LYS A 142 -19.03 5.15 -1.99
CA LYS A 142 -19.40 5.98 -3.15
C LYS A 142 -20.90 6.28 -3.19
N ASP A 143 -21.75 5.32 -2.85
CA ASP A 143 -23.21 5.49 -2.80
C ASP A 143 -23.66 6.51 -1.72
N ARG A 144 -22.81 6.80 -0.73
CA ARG A 144 -23.01 7.87 0.25
C ARG A 144 -22.52 9.23 -0.22
N GLY A 145 -21.83 9.28 -1.36
CA GLY A 145 -21.21 10.48 -1.91
C GLY A 145 -19.82 10.78 -1.35
N ASP A 146 -19.17 9.78 -0.70
CA ASP A 146 -17.85 9.94 -0.14
C ASP A 146 -16.75 9.75 -1.20
N ASP A 147 -15.64 10.47 -1.07
CA ASP A 147 -14.43 10.21 -1.83
C ASP A 147 -13.70 8.98 -1.29
N VAL A 148 -13.19 8.14 -2.19
CA VAL A 148 -12.51 6.90 -1.83
C VAL A 148 -11.20 6.78 -2.59
N VAL A 149 -10.13 6.48 -1.85
CA VAL A 149 -8.83 6.09 -2.40
C VAL A 149 -8.44 4.73 -1.81
N VAL A 150 -8.16 3.78 -2.67
CA VAL A 150 -7.55 2.48 -2.31
C VAL A 150 -6.09 2.50 -2.72
N ALA A 151 -5.18 2.24 -1.78
CA ALA A 151 -3.75 2.25 -2.01
C ALA A 151 -3.12 1.01 -1.37
N GLY A 152 -2.46 0.16 -2.15
CA GLY A 152 -1.91 -1.08 -1.61
C GLY A 152 -1.20 -1.96 -2.62
N ASP A 153 -0.68 -3.06 -2.11
CA ASP A 153 -0.13 -4.17 -2.87
C ASP A 153 -1.29 -5.14 -3.20
N LEU A 154 -1.68 -5.19 -4.45
CA LEU A 154 -2.78 -6.04 -4.90
C LEU A 154 -2.33 -7.40 -5.45
N ASN A 155 -1.01 -7.65 -5.47
CA ASN A 155 -0.40 -8.92 -5.87
C ASN A 155 -0.91 -9.48 -7.21
N ALA A 156 -1.32 -8.60 -8.12
CA ALA A 156 -1.80 -8.93 -9.45
C ALA A 156 -1.41 -7.84 -10.46
N PRO A 157 -0.92 -8.20 -11.66
CA PRO A 157 -0.68 -7.24 -12.74
C PRO A 157 -1.97 -6.58 -13.26
N PRO A 158 -1.87 -5.44 -13.97
CA PRO A 158 -3.05 -4.68 -14.44
C PRO A 158 -4.02 -5.46 -15.33
N ASP A 159 -3.50 -6.38 -16.14
CA ASP A 159 -4.29 -7.14 -17.11
C ASP A 159 -4.88 -8.44 -16.55
N CYS A 160 -4.75 -8.66 -15.23
CA CYS A 160 -5.28 -9.85 -14.58
C CYS A 160 -6.73 -9.69 -14.17
N PRO A 161 -7.60 -10.71 -14.45
CA PRO A 161 -9.01 -10.68 -14.08
C PRO A 161 -9.27 -10.48 -12.58
N GLU A 162 -8.28 -10.76 -11.74
CA GLU A 162 -8.36 -10.58 -10.29
C GLU A 162 -8.69 -9.14 -9.88
N LEU A 163 -8.26 -8.14 -10.67
CA LEU A 163 -8.49 -6.73 -10.39
C LEU A 163 -9.76 -6.17 -11.03
N ASP A 164 -10.41 -6.90 -11.96
CA ASP A 164 -11.63 -6.45 -12.65
C ASP A 164 -12.70 -5.88 -11.69
N PRO A 165 -12.98 -6.49 -10.52
CA PRO A 165 -13.98 -5.94 -9.61
C PRO A 165 -13.62 -4.55 -9.07
N LEU A 166 -12.35 -4.28 -8.78
CA LEU A 166 -11.88 -2.98 -8.30
C LEU A 166 -11.85 -1.95 -9.43
N LEU A 167 -11.32 -2.32 -10.60
CA LEU A 167 -11.22 -1.45 -11.76
C LEU A 167 -12.59 -1.12 -12.38
N ALA A 168 -13.65 -1.88 -12.04
CA ALA A 168 -15.03 -1.53 -12.39
C ALA A 168 -15.61 -0.38 -11.55
N VAL A 169 -15.01 -0.05 -10.41
CA VAL A 169 -15.52 0.96 -9.45
C VAL A 169 -14.54 2.08 -9.12
N LEU A 170 -13.27 1.92 -9.47
CA LEU A 170 -12.19 2.88 -9.25
C LEU A 170 -11.31 3.00 -10.49
N ASP A 171 -10.76 4.19 -10.70
CA ASP A 171 -9.77 4.46 -11.73
C ASP A 171 -8.35 4.28 -11.20
N ASP A 172 -7.45 3.74 -12.03
CA ASP A 172 -6.03 3.63 -11.71
C ASP A 172 -5.36 5.00 -11.86
N CYS A 173 -4.70 5.43 -10.80
CA CYS A 173 -3.98 6.70 -10.76
C CYS A 173 -2.63 6.69 -11.49
N TRP A 174 -2.25 5.58 -12.12
CA TRP A 174 -1.01 5.52 -12.88
C TRP A 174 -1.16 6.22 -14.24
N GLN A 175 -0.50 7.37 -14.40
CA GLN A 175 -0.64 8.25 -15.58
C GLN A 175 0.57 8.22 -16.52
N GLN A 176 1.57 7.35 -16.24
CA GLN A 176 2.78 7.29 -17.04
C GLN A 176 2.62 6.37 -18.27
N VAL A 177 3.42 6.64 -19.31
CA VAL A 177 3.44 5.85 -20.54
C VAL A 177 4.24 4.55 -20.41
N TYR A 178 4.98 4.38 -19.33
CA TYR A 178 5.72 3.14 -19.01
C TYR A 178 4.97 2.34 -17.93
N ASP A 179 5.24 1.06 -17.85
CA ASP A 179 4.42 0.09 -17.10
C ASP A 179 4.41 0.29 -15.59
N GLY A 180 5.32 1.08 -15.01
CA GLY A 180 5.36 1.37 -13.58
C GLY A 180 5.69 0.15 -12.72
N VAL A 181 6.66 -0.63 -13.13
CA VAL A 181 7.10 -1.85 -12.45
C VAL A 181 7.46 -1.58 -11.00
N THR A 182 6.67 -2.11 -10.07
CA THR A 182 6.88 -1.94 -8.63
C THR A 182 7.62 -3.11 -7.99
N TYR A 183 7.56 -4.30 -8.59
CA TYR A 183 8.26 -5.51 -8.19
C TYR A 183 9.13 -5.97 -9.35
N SER A 184 10.45 -5.75 -9.24
CA SER A 184 11.36 -5.83 -10.37
C SER A 184 12.52 -6.80 -10.15
N SER A 185 12.82 -7.60 -11.16
CA SER A 185 14.01 -8.46 -11.20
C SER A 185 15.34 -7.69 -11.04
N HIS A 186 15.33 -6.38 -11.24
CA HIS A 186 16.47 -5.50 -10.98
C HIS A 186 16.66 -5.16 -9.50
N ASN A 187 15.65 -5.44 -8.66
CA ASN A 187 15.78 -5.22 -7.22
C ASN A 187 16.66 -6.32 -6.60
N PRO A 188 17.79 -5.97 -5.97
CA PRO A 188 18.76 -6.96 -5.48
C PRO A 188 18.20 -7.89 -4.39
N TYR A 189 17.09 -7.54 -3.75
CA TYR A 189 16.46 -8.41 -2.75
C TYR A 189 15.68 -9.56 -3.36
N LEU A 190 15.23 -9.43 -4.61
CA LEU A 190 14.44 -10.47 -5.27
C LEU A 190 15.30 -11.57 -5.93
N GLY A 191 16.62 -11.37 -5.94
CA GLY A 191 17.56 -12.31 -6.55
C GLY A 191 17.49 -12.30 -8.09
N HIS A 192 18.54 -12.80 -8.73
CA HIS A 192 18.60 -12.90 -10.19
C HIS A 192 18.04 -14.27 -10.65
N GLY A 193 16.79 -14.56 -10.27
CA GLY A 193 16.11 -15.79 -10.72
C GLY A 193 15.63 -15.62 -12.18
N GLU A 194 15.89 -16.62 -13.04
CA GLU A 194 15.39 -16.65 -14.43
C GLU A 194 13.85 -16.63 -14.55
N TRP A 195 13.13 -16.65 -13.42
CA TRP A 195 11.68 -16.83 -13.34
C TRP A 195 10.92 -15.63 -12.78
N LEU A 196 11.62 -14.58 -12.33
CA LEU A 196 10.97 -13.40 -11.81
C LEU A 196 10.66 -12.46 -12.97
N GLU A 197 9.39 -12.32 -13.29
CA GLU A 197 8.89 -11.33 -14.23
C GLU A 197 8.75 -9.97 -13.53
N ASP A 198 9.14 -8.91 -14.23
CA ASP A 198 8.91 -7.55 -13.78
C ASP A 198 7.40 -7.26 -13.75
N GLN A 199 6.85 -6.82 -12.61
CA GLN A 199 5.41 -6.65 -12.42
C GLN A 199 5.08 -5.31 -11.77
N ARG A 200 3.95 -4.73 -12.16
CA ARG A 200 3.30 -3.67 -11.43
C ARG A 200 2.17 -4.29 -10.60
N ILE A 201 2.35 -4.34 -9.29
CA ILE A 201 1.41 -4.98 -8.36
C ILE A 201 0.98 -4.06 -7.23
N ASP A 202 1.60 -2.88 -7.10
CA ASP A 202 1.22 -1.85 -6.16
C ASP A 202 0.43 -0.74 -6.87
N TYR A 203 -0.68 -0.31 -6.27
CA TYR A 203 -1.64 0.59 -6.90
C TYR A 203 -2.08 1.71 -5.98
N ILE A 204 -2.43 2.83 -6.59
CA ILE A 204 -3.30 3.86 -6.02
C ILE A 204 -4.50 3.94 -6.97
N LEU A 205 -5.68 3.60 -6.46
CA LEU A 205 -6.94 3.64 -7.18
C LEU A 205 -7.84 4.69 -6.53
N ALA A 206 -8.55 5.48 -7.33
CA ALA A 206 -9.43 6.54 -6.83
C ALA A 206 -10.78 6.54 -7.54
N ASN A 207 -11.82 7.05 -6.91
CA ASN A 207 -13.11 7.17 -7.57
C ASN A 207 -13.15 8.33 -8.57
N ASP A 208 -14.14 8.29 -9.46
CA ASP A 208 -14.37 9.25 -10.53
C ASP A 208 -14.34 10.69 -9.99
N GLY A 209 -13.62 11.57 -10.67
CA GLY A 209 -13.44 12.96 -10.25
C GLY A 209 -12.13 13.24 -9.52
N LEU A 210 -11.50 12.24 -8.92
CA LEU A 210 -10.17 12.35 -8.33
C LEU A 210 -9.09 12.03 -9.38
N VAL A 211 -9.01 12.88 -10.41
CA VAL A 211 -8.08 12.67 -11.54
C VAL A 211 -6.66 13.03 -11.12
N PRO A 212 -5.70 12.10 -11.14
CA PRO A 212 -4.32 12.38 -10.76
C PRO A 212 -3.67 13.36 -11.75
N THR A 213 -2.85 14.27 -11.23
CA THR A 213 -2.07 15.22 -12.03
C THR A 213 -0.66 14.73 -12.31
N ASP A 214 -0.15 13.83 -11.48
CA ASP A 214 1.14 13.15 -11.66
C ASP A 214 1.14 11.80 -10.93
N SER A 215 1.95 10.87 -11.43
CA SER A 215 2.26 9.61 -10.75
C SER A 215 3.71 9.21 -11.02
N ARG A 216 4.36 8.58 -10.04
CA ARG A 216 5.77 8.21 -10.13
C ARG A 216 6.14 7.08 -9.19
N LEU A 217 7.20 6.35 -9.53
CA LEU A 217 7.86 5.41 -8.64
C LEU A 217 8.97 6.12 -7.86
N VAL A 218 9.16 5.69 -6.62
CA VAL A 218 10.25 6.13 -5.75
C VAL A 218 10.76 4.96 -4.90
N GLY A 219 11.86 5.18 -4.17
CA GLY A 219 12.45 4.12 -3.34
C GLY A 219 13.51 3.31 -4.09
N PHE A 220 13.98 3.83 -5.23
CA PHE A 220 15.19 3.34 -5.85
C PHE A 220 16.38 3.77 -4.98
N ASP A 221 17.29 2.86 -4.67
CA ASP A 221 18.53 3.25 -4.00
C ASP A 221 19.62 3.54 -5.01
N GLU A 222 19.73 4.79 -5.39
CA GLU A 222 20.84 5.24 -6.25
C GLU A 222 22.11 5.55 -5.45
N ASP A 223 21.98 5.87 -4.15
CA ASP A 223 23.10 6.40 -3.35
C ASP A 223 23.76 5.36 -2.40
N HIS A 224 23.08 4.25 -2.04
CA HIS A 224 23.51 3.36 -0.96
C HIS A 224 23.69 1.89 -1.35
N GLY A 225 23.37 1.51 -2.59
CA GLY A 225 23.55 0.15 -3.14
C GLY A 225 22.58 -0.90 -2.56
N HIS A 226 21.53 -0.46 -1.85
CA HIS A 226 20.48 -1.32 -1.32
C HIS A 226 19.16 -0.55 -1.26
N PRO A 227 18.15 -0.92 -2.06
CA PRO A 227 16.85 -0.29 -2.01
C PRO A 227 16.20 -0.45 -0.61
N PRO A 228 15.31 0.48 -0.22
CA PRO A 228 14.65 0.43 1.08
C PRO A 228 13.71 -0.76 1.26
N SER A 229 13.21 -1.32 0.16
CA SER A 229 12.31 -2.48 0.12
C SER A 229 12.57 -3.31 -1.13
N ASP A 230 12.02 -4.51 -1.17
CA ASP A 230 11.93 -5.33 -2.39
C ASP A 230 10.87 -4.81 -3.38
N HIS A 231 9.99 -3.91 -2.94
CA HIS A 231 9.08 -3.13 -3.79
C HIS A 231 9.53 -1.68 -3.93
N TYR A 232 9.20 -1.06 -5.08
CA TYR A 232 9.24 0.38 -5.27
C TYR A 232 7.90 1.00 -4.90
N ALA A 233 7.94 2.16 -4.26
CA ALA A 233 6.73 2.85 -3.84
C ALA A 233 6.07 3.59 -5.00
N VAL A 234 4.73 3.64 -4.99
CA VAL A 234 3.93 4.46 -5.91
C VAL A 234 3.51 5.75 -5.20
N VAL A 235 3.69 6.86 -5.89
CA VAL A 235 3.19 8.18 -5.49
C VAL A 235 2.24 8.68 -6.57
N ALA A 236 1.08 9.20 -6.18
CA ALA A 236 0.18 9.93 -7.07
C ALA A 236 -0.23 11.25 -6.42
N ASP A 237 -0.22 12.32 -7.20
CA ASP A 237 -0.68 13.64 -6.79
C ASP A 237 -2.12 13.81 -7.30
N VAL A 238 -3.09 13.69 -6.39
CA VAL A 238 -4.53 13.71 -6.68
C VAL A 238 -5.13 14.97 -6.08
N PRO A 239 -5.71 15.88 -6.88
CA PRO A 239 -6.39 17.05 -6.35
C PRO A 239 -7.67 16.61 -5.63
N VAL A 240 -7.82 17.06 -4.39
CA VAL A 240 -9.08 16.97 -3.65
C VAL A 240 -9.75 18.33 -3.73
N SER A 241 -11.02 18.35 -4.11
CA SER A 241 -11.82 19.59 -4.32
C SER A 241 -12.14 20.32 -3.02
#